data_178a881a5d33e71a8b9057f845c5c6f8
#
_entry.id   178a881a5d33e71a8b9057f845c5c6f8
#
_cell.length_a   1.000
_cell.length_b   1.000
_cell.length_c   1.000
_cell.angle_alpha   90.00
_cell.angle_beta   90.00
_cell.angle_gamma   90.00
#
_symmetry.space_group_name_H-M   'P 1'
#
loop_
_entity.id
_entity.type
_entity.pdbx_description
1 polymer ?
#
loop_
_entity_poly.entity_id
_entity_poly.type
_entity_poly.pdbx_seq_one_letter_code
_entity_poly.pdbx_strand_id
1 'polypeptide(L)'
;MKKKLRLPILLLAVVVMMSIFYIHEANKTTDPVGSPSLDTSTTNPEFAEARMKSIEEVTALIEEAEAKIASGTLTVAQVEEENAKIVSLRQTKMDEIALEEMIMASLDFEDVLVLLQDEVLVIDVCTDTDLTKANFISITRLAKEKFNSNYTVKLSSTSNND
;
A
#
# COMPACT_ATOMS: atom_id res chain seq x y z
N MET A 1 40.84 -22.98 38.08
CA MET A 1 39.74 -21.98 38.11
C MET A 1 39.00 -21.78 36.81
N LYS A 2 38.92 -22.73 35.89
CA LYS A 2 38.33 -22.56 34.54
C LYS A 2 36.91 -23.18 34.35
N LYS A 3 36.34 -23.79 35.41
CA LYS A 3 35.01 -24.45 35.31
C LYS A 3 33.83 -23.56 35.65
N LYS A 4 34.02 -22.44 36.32
CA LYS A 4 32.91 -21.54 36.75
C LYS A 4 32.46 -20.54 35.66
N LEU A 5 33.23 -20.37 34.59
CA LEU A 5 32.90 -19.45 33.50
C LEU A 5 32.03 -20.07 32.36
N ARG A 6 31.93 -21.42 32.34
CA ARG A 6 31.20 -22.13 31.28
C ARG A 6 29.67 -22.02 31.40
N LEU A 7 29.19 -21.94 32.62
CA LEU A 7 27.76 -21.82 32.89
C LEU A 7 27.16 -20.50 32.46
N PRO A 8 27.74 -19.32 32.79
CA PRO A 8 27.22 -18.04 32.32
C PRO A 8 27.38 -17.83 30.81
N ILE A 9 28.44 -18.38 30.18
CA ILE A 9 28.63 -18.31 28.72
C ILE A 9 27.55 -19.14 28.00
N LEU A 10 27.22 -20.32 28.54
CA LEU A 10 26.18 -21.20 27.96
C LEU A 10 24.80 -20.55 28.10
N LEU A 11 24.53 -19.90 29.24
CA LEU A 11 23.28 -19.17 29.47
C LEU A 11 23.15 -17.95 28.53
N LEU A 12 24.25 -17.22 28.31
CA LEU A 12 24.29 -16.09 27.36
C LEU A 12 24.05 -16.56 25.92
N ALA A 13 24.62 -17.71 25.52
CA ALA A 13 24.37 -18.30 24.20
C ALA A 13 22.91 -18.68 23.99
N VAL A 14 22.23 -19.23 25.01
CA VAL A 14 20.81 -19.55 24.97
C VAL A 14 19.95 -18.29 24.85
N VAL A 15 20.29 -17.24 25.60
CA VAL A 15 19.58 -15.95 25.53
C VAL A 15 19.71 -15.33 24.14
N VAL A 16 20.92 -15.35 23.53
CA VAL A 16 21.15 -14.86 22.17
C VAL A 16 20.38 -15.69 21.15
N MET A 17 20.37 -17.03 21.27
CA MET A 17 19.58 -17.89 20.38
C MET A 17 18.08 -17.64 20.53
N MET A 18 17.57 -17.48 21.77
CA MET A 18 16.16 -17.11 21.99
C MET A 18 15.82 -15.73 21.44
N SER A 19 16.73 -14.76 21.55
CA SER A 19 16.54 -13.42 21.01
C SER A 19 16.47 -13.46 19.47
N ILE A 20 17.35 -14.21 18.82
CA ILE A 20 17.34 -14.40 17.36
C ILE A 20 16.07 -15.14 16.93
N PHE A 21 15.67 -16.18 17.68
CA PHE A 21 14.44 -16.91 17.40
C PHE A 21 13.21 -16.01 17.58
N TYR A 22 13.16 -15.20 18.65
CA TYR A 22 12.05 -14.28 18.91
C TYR A 22 11.95 -13.18 17.83
N ILE A 23 13.10 -12.65 17.37
CA ILE A 23 13.15 -11.69 16.26
C ILE A 23 12.72 -12.37 14.96
N HIS A 24 13.12 -13.61 14.73
CA HIS A 24 12.76 -14.35 13.52
C HIS A 24 11.28 -14.78 13.53
N GLU A 25 10.73 -15.13 14.71
CA GLU A 25 9.30 -15.44 14.89
C GLU A 25 8.46 -14.15 14.82
N ALA A 26 8.92 -13.06 15.45
CA ALA A 26 8.28 -11.75 15.33
C ALA A 26 8.33 -11.23 13.89
N ASN A 27 9.39 -11.51 13.13
CA ASN A 27 9.44 -11.20 11.68
C ASN A 27 8.63 -12.19 10.81
N LYS A 28 8.23 -13.35 11.33
CA LYS A 28 7.29 -14.26 10.64
C LYS A 28 5.83 -13.91 10.93
N THR A 29 5.56 -13.29 12.07
CA THR A 29 4.22 -12.79 12.44
C THR A 29 4.05 -11.31 12.11
N THR A 30 5.13 -10.64 11.72
CA THR A 30 5.04 -9.40 11.00
C THR A 30 5.10 -9.78 9.51
N ASP A 31 3.99 -10.16 8.94
CA ASP A 31 3.75 -9.78 7.56
C ASP A 31 4.26 -8.36 7.43
N PRO A 32 5.10 -8.02 6.41
CA PRO A 32 5.51 -6.66 6.23
C PRO A 32 4.22 -5.85 6.21
N VAL A 33 4.05 -5.00 7.24
CA VAL A 33 2.92 -4.08 7.34
C VAL A 33 2.88 -3.33 6.03
N GLY A 34 1.94 -3.74 5.16
CA GLY A 34 1.68 -3.03 3.92
C GLY A 34 1.93 -3.73 2.60
N SER A 35 1.97 -5.05 2.54
CA SER A 35 1.42 -5.65 1.32
C SER A 35 -0.10 -5.59 1.49
N PRO A 36 -0.80 -4.73 0.73
CA PRO A 36 -2.24 -4.81 0.69
C PRO A 36 -2.58 -6.22 0.24
N SER A 37 -3.21 -7.01 1.11
CA SER A 37 -3.76 -8.30 0.70
C SER A 37 -4.80 -7.97 -0.36
N LEU A 38 -4.47 -8.25 -1.60
CA LEU A 38 -5.36 -8.17 -2.76
C LEU A 38 -6.41 -9.29 -2.67
N ASP A 39 -7.20 -9.29 -1.59
CA ASP A 39 -8.43 -10.07 -1.49
C ASP A 39 -9.63 -9.28 -2.03
N THR A 40 -9.37 -8.27 -2.83
CA THR A 40 -10.43 -7.69 -3.65
C THR A 40 -10.72 -8.71 -4.74
N SER A 41 -11.89 -9.32 -4.70
CA SER A 41 -12.38 -10.17 -5.80
C SER A 41 -12.52 -9.29 -7.04
N THR A 42 -11.42 -9.16 -7.77
CA THR A 42 -11.35 -8.34 -8.98
C THR A 42 -12.15 -9.03 -10.05
N THR A 43 -13.26 -8.44 -10.44
CA THR A 43 -14.13 -8.98 -11.47
C THR A 43 -13.61 -8.60 -12.85
N ASN A 44 -12.91 -7.47 -12.96
CA ASN A 44 -12.35 -6.98 -14.23
C ASN A 44 -10.84 -7.25 -14.33
N PRO A 45 -10.39 -8.04 -15.35
CA PRO A 45 -8.97 -8.39 -15.52
C PRO A 45 -8.07 -7.19 -15.85
N GLU A 46 -8.59 -6.17 -16.54
CA GLU A 46 -7.84 -4.94 -16.83
C GLU A 46 -7.54 -4.16 -15.56
N PHE A 47 -8.51 -4.10 -14.64
CA PHE A 47 -8.30 -3.46 -13.34
C PHE A 47 -7.30 -4.22 -12.47
N ALA A 48 -7.31 -5.56 -12.54
CA ALA A 48 -6.30 -6.38 -11.87
C ALA A 48 -4.89 -6.08 -12.37
N GLU A 49 -4.71 -6.03 -13.69
CA GLU A 49 -3.41 -5.70 -14.30
C GLU A 49 -2.96 -4.28 -13.93
N ALA A 50 -3.86 -3.30 -13.99
CA ALA A 50 -3.55 -1.92 -13.61
C ALA A 50 -3.18 -1.78 -12.13
N ARG A 51 -3.86 -2.51 -11.22
CA ARG A 51 -3.49 -2.57 -9.80
C ARG A 51 -2.11 -3.18 -9.60
N MET A 52 -1.83 -4.32 -10.23
CA MET A 52 -0.52 -4.97 -10.14
C MET A 52 0.59 -4.05 -10.62
N LYS A 53 0.44 -3.43 -11.79
CA LYS A 53 1.41 -2.47 -12.31
C LYS A 53 1.64 -1.30 -11.37
N SER A 54 0.59 -0.74 -10.82
CA SER A 54 0.69 0.37 -9.86
C SER A 54 1.39 -0.03 -8.56
N ILE A 55 1.17 -1.26 -8.07
CA ILE A 55 1.88 -1.80 -6.91
C ILE A 55 3.37 -2.02 -7.24
N GLU A 56 3.69 -2.56 -8.40
CA GLU A 56 5.08 -2.74 -8.85
C GLU A 56 5.83 -1.41 -8.93
N GLU A 57 5.20 -0.37 -9.52
CA GLU A 57 5.78 0.97 -9.62
C GLU A 57 6.06 1.58 -8.23
N VAL A 58 5.11 1.49 -7.30
CA VAL A 58 5.29 2.00 -5.94
C VAL A 58 6.32 1.18 -5.17
N THR A 59 6.34 -0.13 -5.34
CA THR A 59 7.34 -1.01 -4.72
C THR A 59 8.74 -0.64 -5.19
N ALA A 60 8.95 -0.44 -6.49
CA ALA A 60 10.23 -0.01 -7.04
C ALA A 60 10.69 1.35 -6.47
N LEU A 61 9.77 2.31 -6.28
CA LEU A 61 10.09 3.61 -5.67
C LEU A 61 10.47 3.47 -4.18
N ILE A 62 9.82 2.56 -3.46
CA ILE A 62 10.16 2.26 -2.06
C ILE A 62 11.54 1.61 -1.98
N GLU A 63 11.81 0.60 -2.80
CA GLU A 63 13.11 -0.08 -2.87
C GLU A 63 14.24 0.89 -3.21
N GLU A 64 14.01 1.82 -4.14
CA GLU A 64 14.97 2.87 -4.47
C GLU A 64 15.27 3.77 -3.26
N ALA A 65 14.24 4.21 -2.53
CA ALA A 65 14.39 5.03 -1.33
C ALA A 65 15.12 4.25 -0.21
N GLU A 66 14.77 2.99 0.02
CA GLU A 66 15.43 2.10 0.98
C GLU A 66 16.90 1.86 0.62
N ALA A 67 17.22 1.65 -0.67
CA ALA A 67 18.60 1.50 -1.15
C ALA A 67 19.43 2.79 -0.92
N LYS A 68 18.84 3.97 -1.14
CA LYS A 68 19.50 5.25 -0.84
C LYS A 68 19.82 5.37 0.65
N ILE A 69 18.88 5.03 1.53
CA ILE A 69 19.07 5.04 2.98
C ILE A 69 20.18 4.05 3.37
N ALA A 70 20.14 2.83 2.83
CA ALA A 70 21.11 1.78 3.10
C ALA A 70 22.54 2.11 2.62
N SER A 71 22.69 3.00 1.64
CA SER A 71 24.02 3.42 1.13
C SER A 71 24.89 4.10 2.19
N GLY A 72 24.27 4.65 3.25
CA GLY A 72 24.98 5.35 4.32
C GLY A 72 25.63 6.68 3.91
N THR A 73 25.32 7.18 2.69
CA THR A 73 25.86 8.44 2.16
C THR A 73 24.99 9.65 2.45
N LEU A 74 23.76 9.42 2.91
CA LEU A 74 22.78 10.47 3.18
C LEU A 74 23.04 11.13 4.53
N THR A 75 22.72 12.42 4.61
CA THR A 75 22.61 13.15 5.88
C THR A 75 21.37 12.72 6.65
N VAL A 76 21.30 13.00 7.95
CA VAL A 76 20.13 12.67 8.78
C VAL A 76 18.84 13.27 8.18
N ALA A 77 18.88 14.52 7.73
CA ALA A 77 17.73 15.19 7.13
C ALA A 77 17.27 14.48 5.82
N GLN A 78 18.21 14.03 4.99
CA GLN A 78 17.89 13.27 3.78
C GLN A 78 17.32 11.88 4.08
N VAL A 79 17.79 11.22 5.13
CA VAL A 79 17.20 9.95 5.59
C VAL A 79 15.76 10.15 6.06
N GLU A 80 15.50 11.23 6.79
CA GLU A 80 14.13 11.59 7.22
C GLU A 80 13.21 11.88 6.02
N GLU A 81 13.71 12.57 5.00
CA GLU A 81 12.98 12.85 3.75
C GLU A 81 12.64 11.56 2.99
N GLU A 82 13.60 10.65 2.79
CA GLU A 82 13.34 9.38 2.10
C GLU A 82 12.39 8.49 2.92
N ASN A 83 12.48 8.46 4.25
CA ASN A 83 11.52 7.76 5.09
C ASN A 83 10.10 8.36 4.99
N ALA A 84 9.98 9.69 4.98
CA ALA A 84 8.70 10.36 4.80
C ALA A 84 8.08 10.02 3.44
N LYS A 85 8.90 9.94 2.38
CA LYS A 85 8.48 9.51 1.04
C LYS A 85 7.93 8.07 1.05
N ILE A 86 8.63 7.13 1.69
CA ILE A 86 8.17 5.74 1.83
C ILE A 86 6.81 5.68 2.54
N VAL A 87 6.67 6.40 3.66
CA VAL A 87 5.40 6.46 4.42
C VAL A 87 4.28 7.04 3.55
N SER A 88 4.55 8.12 2.82
CA SER A 88 3.58 8.77 1.93
C SER A 88 3.12 7.83 0.81
N LEU A 89 4.05 7.11 0.16
CA LEU A 89 3.73 6.15 -0.90
C LEU A 89 2.81 5.02 -0.39
N ARG A 90 3.14 4.45 0.77
CA ARG A 90 2.32 3.42 1.41
C ARG A 90 0.93 3.94 1.79
N GLN A 91 0.88 5.14 2.37
CA GLN A 91 -0.39 5.76 2.76
C GLN A 91 -1.28 6.03 1.56
N THR A 92 -0.71 6.55 0.46
CA THR A 92 -1.44 6.77 -0.79
C THR A 92 -2.09 5.49 -1.30
N LYS A 93 -1.35 4.37 -1.31
CA LYS A 93 -1.91 3.07 -1.72
C LYS A 93 -3.04 2.59 -0.81
N MET A 94 -2.90 2.76 0.50
CA MET A 94 -3.98 2.43 1.44
C MET A 94 -5.22 3.32 1.21
N ASP A 95 -5.00 4.59 0.89
CA ASP A 95 -6.09 5.54 0.64
C ASP A 95 -6.82 5.25 -0.69
N GLU A 96 -6.11 4.80 -1.73
CA GLU A 96 -6.68 4.32 -2.99
C GLU A 96 -7.60 3.11 -2.74
N ILE A 97 -7.09 2.07 -2.07
CA ILE A 97 -7.87 0.86 -1.73
C ILE A 97 -9.09 1.21 -0.88
N ALA A 98 -8.92 2.03 0.15
CA ALA A 98 -10.03 2.44 1.00
C ALA A 98 -11.11 3.22 0.22
N LEU A 99 -10.72 4.04 -0.77
CA LEU A 99 -11.68 4.72 -1.63
C LEU A 99 -12.40 3.75 -2.57
N GLU A 100 -11.70 2.75 -3.14
CA GLU A 100 -12.34 1.68 -3.91
C GLU A 100 -13.42 0.98 -3.08
N GLU A 101 -13.09 0.55 -1.86
CA GLU A 101 -14.02 -0.09 -0.94
C GLU A 101 -15.22 0.81 -0.59
N MET A 102 -14.98 2.11 -0.34
CA MET A 102 -16.04 3.08 -0.04
C MET A 102 -16.99 3.26 -1.22
N ILE A 103 -16.48 3.32 -2.45
CA ILE A 103 -17.28 3.43 -3.66
C ILE A 103 -18.09 2.16 -3.88
N MET A 104 -17.46 0.98 -3.81
CA MET A 104 -18.12 -0.32 -3.93
C MET A 104 -19.24 -0.52 -2.88
N ALA A 105 -18.99 -0.11 -1.63
CA ALA A 105 -19.98 -0.20 -0.56
C ALA A 105 -21.18 0.78 -0.71
N SER A 106 -20.97 1.89 -1.43
CA SER A 106 -21.96 2.95 -1.55
C SER A 106 -22.77 2.91 -2.85
N LEU A 107 -22.20 2.28 -3.89
CA LEU A 107 -22.75 2.25 -5.25
C LEU A 107 -22.66 0.83 -5.80
N ASP A 108 -23.61 0.47 -6.66
CA ASP A 108 -23.72 -0.87 -7.23
C ASP A 108 -22.87 -0.97 -8.52
N PHE A 109 -21.54 -1.06 -8.36
CA PHE A 109 -20.60 -1.30 -9.42
C PHE A 109 -20.02 -2.71 -9.30
N GLU A 110 -19.64 -3.32 -10.41
CA GLU A 110 -19.04 -4.66 -10.44
C GLU A 110 -17.59 -4.64 -9.95
N ASP A 111 -16.85 -3.59 -10.30
CA ASP A 111 -15.47 -3.36 -9.87
C ASP A 111 -15.15 -1.85 -9.94
N VAL A 112 -14.19 -1.41 -9.15
CA VAL A 112 -13.74 -0.02 -9.11
C VAL A 112 -12.23 0.01 -9.01
N LEU A 113 -11.57 0.78 -9.84
CA LEU A 113 -10.13 1.04 -9.81
C LEU A 113 -9.90 2.50 -9.44
N VAL A 114 -9.08 2.73 -8.43
CA VAL A 114 -8.64 4.08 -8.02
C VAL A 114 -7.14 4.17 -8.09
N LEU A 115 -6.62 5.12 -8.85
CA LEU A 115 -5.19 5.40 -8.99
C LEU A 115 -4.93 6.89 -8.82
N LEU A 116 -4.00 7.23 -7.95
CA LEU A 116 -3.49 8.59 -7.83
C LEU A 116 -2.23 8.74 -8.68
N GLN A 117 -2.34 9.52 -9.75
CA GLN A 117 -1.24 9.84 -10.66
C GLN A 117 -0.95 11.33 -10.59
N ASP A 118 0.17 11.69 -9.99
CA ASP A 118 0.53 13.08 -9.70
C ASP A 118 -0.56 13.79 -8.87
N GLU A 119 -1.25 14.76 -9.45
CA GLU A 119 -2.36 15.50 -8.83
C GLU A 119 -3.74 15.08 -9.39
N VAL A 120 -3.79 13.98 -10.15
CA VAL A 120 -5.02 13.48 -10.77
C VAL A 120 -5.42 12.16 -10.11
N LEU A 121 -6.60 12.14 -9.54
CA LEU A 121 -7.23 10.93 -9.04
C LEU A 121 -8.05 10.32 -10.17
N VAL A 122 -7.53 9.25 -10.76
CA VAL A 122 -8.20 8.48 -11.81
C VAL A 122 -9.07 7.44 -11.13
N ILE A 123 -10.36 7.44 -11.44
CA ILE A 123 -11.34 6.49 -10.93
C ILE A 123 -12.03 5.85 -12.13
N ASP A 124 -11.79 4.57 -12.31
CA ASP A 124 -12.45 3.77 -13.35
C ASP A 124 -13.43 2.82 -12.68
N VAL A 125 -14.66 2.78 -13.18
CA VAL A 125 -15.70 1.91 -12.64
C VAL A 125 -16.14 0.90 -13.70
N CYS A 126 -16.30 -0.35 -13.29
CA CYS A 126 -16.85 -1.40 -14.11
C CYS A 126 -18.37 -1.47 -13.89
N THR A 127 -19.14 -1.21 -14.94
CA THR A 127 -20.60 -1.20 -14.87
C THR A 127 -21.21 -1.41 -16.25
N ASP A 128 -22.31 -2.16 -16.30
CA ASP A 128 -23.11 -2.36 -17.51
C ASP A 128 -24.10 -1.21 -17.79
N THR A 129 -24.17 -0.22 -16.91
CA THR A 129 -25.07 0.92 -17.01
C THR A 129 -24.31 2.24 -17.14
N ASP A 130 -24.93 3.20 -17.85
CA ASP A 130 -24.37 4.53 -17.97
C ASP A 130 -24.21 5.22 -16.61
N LEU A 131 -23.07 5.86 -16.39
CA LEU A 131 -22.84 6.68 -15.20
C LEU A 131 -23.79 7.86 -15.12
N THR A 132 -24.59 7.88 -14.09
CA THR A 132 -25.51 8.99 -13.84
C THR A 132 -24.78 10.19 -13.20
N LYS A 133 -25.36 11.38 -13.30
CA LYS A 133 -24.88 12.56 -12.57
C LYS A 133 -24.83 12.33 -11.05
N ALA A 134 -25.77 11.53 -10.52
CA ALA A 134 -25.81 11.21 -9.10
C ALA A 134 -24.60 10.35 -8.69
N ASN A 135 -24.23 9.36 -9.51
CA ASN A 135 -23.02 8.54 -9.28
C ASN A 135 -21.76 9.42 -9.29
N PHE A 136 -21.63 10.31 -10.29
CA PHE A 136 -20.50 11.23 -10.38
C PHE A 136 -20.38 12.12 -9.12
N ILE A 137 -21.47 12.70 -8.65
CA ILE A 137 -21.50 13.55 -7.44
C ILE A 137 -21.12 12.72 -6.20
N SER A 138 -21.65 11.49 -6.07
CA SER A 138 -21.35 10.62 -4.94
C SER A 138 -19.88 10.20 -4.90
N ILE A 139 -19.32 9.76 -6.03
CA ILE A 139 -17.91 9.39 -6.15
C ILE A 139 -17.00 10.59 -5.84
N THR A 140 -17.30 11.75 -6.44
CA THR A 140 -16.49 12.97 -6.20
C THR A 140 -16.54 13.39 -4.72
N ARG A 141 -17.67 13.20 -4.04
CA ARG A 141 -17.78 13.48 -2.60
C ARG A 141 -16.93 12.54 -1.78
N LEU A 142 -16.99 11.22 -2.04
CA LEU A 142 -16.18 10.21 -1.37
C LEU A 142 -14.67 10.46 -1.60
N ALA A 143 -14.30 10.77 -2.84
CA ALA A 143 -12.92 11.11 -3.19
C ALA A 143 -12.42 12.34 -2.39
N LYS A 144 -13.23 13.39 -2.30
CA LYS A 144 -12.88 14.60 -1.51
C LYS A 144 -12.81 14.34 -0.02
N GLU A 145 -13.65 13.46 0.50
CA GLU A 145 -13.65 13.06 1.91
C GLU A 145 -12.36 12.31 2.26
N LYS A 146 -11.92 11.41 1.37
CA LYS A 146 -10.73 10.58 1.59
C LYS A 146 -9.42 11.30 1.31
N PHE A 147 -9.32 12.08 0.22
CA PHE A 147 -8.09 12.70 -0.27
C PHE A 147 -7.97 14.21 0.00
N ASN A 148 -8.82 14.82 0.84
CA ASN A 148 -8.71 16.21 1.27
C ASN A 148 -8.54 17.26 0.14
N SER A 149 -9.24 17.11 -0.98
CA SER A 149 -9.71 18.14 -1.92
C SER A 149 -8.77 18.83 -2.91
N ASN A 150 -7.49 18.53 -3.03
CA ASN A 150 -6.62 19.21 -4.00
C ASN A 150 -6.41 18.45 -5.32
N TYR A 151 -7.07 17.31 -5.49
CA TYR A 151 -6.90 16.47 -6.67
C TYR A 151 -7.98 16.71 -7.71
N THR A 152 -7.59 16.64 -8.99
CA THR A 152 -8.52 16.61 -10.11
C THR A 152 -9.06 15.19 -10.23
N VAL A 153 -10.37 15.01 -10.09
CA VAL A 153 -11.01 13.70 -10.26
C VAL A 153 -11.33 13.47 -11.72
N LYS A 154 -10.76 12.43 -12.30
CA LYS A 154 -11.10 11.92 -13.64
C LYS A 154 -11.86 10.61 -13.47
N LEU A 155 -13.10 10.57 -13.95
CA LEU A 155 -13.97 9.41 -13.86
C LEU A 155 -14.22 8.84 -15.24
N SER A 156 -14.04 7.54 -15.41
CA SER A 156 -14.40 6.75 -16.58
C SER A 156 -15.18 5.51 -16.21
N SER A 157 -15.82 4.90 -17.18
CA SER A 157 -16.54 3.63 -17.03
C SER A 157 -16.13 2.66 -18.11
N THR A 158 -16.02 1.39 -17.74
CA THR A 158 -15.71 0.25 -18.60
C THR A 158 -16.80 -0.80 -18.39
N SER A 159 -17.22 -1.49 -19.46
CA SER A 159 -18.14 -2.63 -19.40
C SER A 159 -17.38 -3.94 -19.49
N ASN A 160 -17.83 -4.97 -18.78
CA ASN A 160 -17.26 -6.32 -18.86
C ASN A 160 -17.62 -7.07 -20.17
N ASN A 161 -18.37 -6.46 -21.09
CA ASN A 161 -18.92 -7.12 -22.27
C ASN A 161 -18.10 -6.90 -23.57
N ASP A 162 -16.79 -6.56 -23.48
CA ASP A 162 -15.90 -6.51 -24.64
C ASP A 162 -14.89 -7.66 -24.66
#